data_2c5e5649f0e60576d549bd5cc0cf4a0c
#
_entry.id   2c5e5649f0e60576d549bd5cc0cf4a0c
#
_cell.length_a   1.000
_cell.length_b   1.000
_cell.length_c   1.000
_cell.angle_alpha   90.00
_cell.angle_beta   90.00
_cell.angle_gamma   90.00
#
_symmetry.space_group_name_H-M   'P 1'
#
loop_
_entity.id
_entity.type
_entity.pdbx_description
1 polymer ?
#
loop_
_entity_poly.entity_id
_entity_poly.type
_entity_poly.pdbx_seq_one_letter_code
_entity_poly.pdbx_strand_id
1 'polypeptide(L)'
;MALNEGATSLTITLNNASSTNFRVDDLELSTYSGVGSFKITEAGYGTYYSSKAYIMPKGVKGYTITGNEGTSLVMNEAYAAGAVVPAKTALVVEGAANKYYTLVAESTELTPANNKNKLHGSDEAETTYVDGTDVKYYKLSYNNEGNNLGFYWGSENGAAFTNGAHKAYLALDSETLLSQSRGFSLADLAHGVTTGINTTVKSATQSNFIYDLNGRRINSLNGAAKGVYIMNGQKVLVK
;
A
#
# COMPACT_ATOMS: atom_id res chain seq x y z
N MET A 1 12.55 22.04 7.84
CA MET A 1 13.18 23.08 8.68
C MET A 1 12.10 23.58 9.62
N ALA A 2 12.30 23.53 10.92
CA ALA A 2 11.34 24.05 11.90
C ALA A 2 11.76 25.48 12.27
N LEU A 3 10.80 26.38 12.41
CA LEU A 3 11.00 27.72 12.93
C LEU A 3 10.86 27.72 14.45
N ASN A 4 11.62 28.56 15.13
CA ASN A 4 11.46 28.74 16.56
C ASN A 4 10.11 29.38 16.89
N GLU A 5 9.54 29.03 18.03
CA GLU A 5 8.32 29.66 18.52
C GLU A 5 8.54 31.18 18.64
N GLY A 6 7.61 31.97 18.13
CA GLY A 6 7.69 33.42 18.09
C GLY A 6 8.50 34.02 16.93
N ALA A 7 8.98 33.24 15.99
CA ALA A 7 9.62 33.76 14.80
C ALA A 7 8.65 34.62 13.96
N THR A 8 9.02 35.86 13.68
CA THR A 8 8.21 36.82 12.91
C THR A 8 8.65 36.92 11.44
N SER A 9 9.78 36.33 11.08
CA SER A 9 10.30 36.32 9.71
C SER A 9 11.08 35.04 9.43
N LEU A 10 11.05 34.61 8.17
CA LEU A 10 11.87 33.56 7.61
C LEU A 10 12.63 34.11 6.42
N THR A 11 13.95 34.05 6.46
CA THR A 11 14.81 34.42 5.34
C THR A 11 15.39 33.15 4.74
N ILE A 12 15.11 32.92 3.45
CA ILE A 12 15.67 31.82 2.66
C ILE A 12 16.74 32.42 1.75
N THR A 13 18.00 32.10 1.98
CA THR A 13 19.10 32.52 1.14
C THR A 13 19.46 31.39 0.18
N LEU A 14 19.35 31.67 -1.12
CA LEU A 14 19.71 30.75 -2.17
C LEU A 14 21.05 31.17 -2.76
N ASN A 15 22.10 30.39 -2.51
CA ASN A 15 23.43 30.63 -3.03
C ASN A 15 23.65 29.77 -4.28
N ASN A 16 23.83 30.42 -5.42
CA ASN A 16 24.21 29.77 -6.66
C ASN A 16 25.71 29.98 -6.89
N ALA A 17 26.50 28.92 -6.74
CA ALA A 17 27.95 28.96 -6.98
C ALA A 17 28.33 28.84 -8.45
N SER A 18 27.38 28.66 -9.35
CA SER A 18 27.60 28.58 -10.80
C SER A 18 26.77 29.63 -11.54
N SER A 19 27.16 29.95 -12.74
CA SER A 19 26.44 30.91 -13.61
C SER A 19 25.14 30.35 -14.20
N THR A 20 24.69 29.19 -13.76
CA THR A 20 23.44 28.58 -14.20
C THR A 20 22.27 29.14 -13.40
N ASN A 21 21.17 29.45 -14.08
CA ASN A 21 19.92 29.83 -13.41
C ASN A 21 19.36 28.64 -12.66
N PHE A 22 18.82 28.88 -11.46
CA PHE A 22 17.99 27.92 -10.77
C PHE A 22 16.56 28.45 -10.70
N ARG A 23 15.62 27.52 -10.61
CA ARG A 23 14.20 27.81 -10.49
C ARG A 23 13.73 27.29 -9.14
N VAL A 24 12.93 28.09 -8.44
CA VAL A 24 12.21 27.68 -7.25
C VAL A 24 10.75 27.52 -7.65
N ASP A 25 10.27 26.29 -7.61
CA ASP A 25 8.86 25.97 -7.82
C ASP A 25 8.28 25.55 -6.48
N ASP A 26 7.06 25.97 -6.20
CA ASP A 26 6.25 25.57 -5.04
C ASP A 26 6.94 25.79 -3.67
N LEU A 27 7.28 27.05 -3.34
CA LEU A 27 7.62 27.41 -1.98
C LEU A 27 6.33 27.50 -1.14
N GLU A 28 6.07 26.50 -0.30
CA GLU A 28 4.95 26.50 0.63
C GLU A 28 5.46 26.77 2.06
N LEU A 29 4.88 27.76 2.71
CA LEU A 29 5.07 28.03 4.13
C LEU A 29 3.84 27.56 4.88
N SER A 30 3.98 26.51 5.69
CA SER A 30 2.91 26.00 6.54
C SER A 30 3.29 26.04 8.00
N THR A 31 2.29 26.15 8.89
CA THR A 31 2.51 25.99 10.32
C THR A 31 2.80 24.52 10.64
N TYR A 32 3.86 24.25 11.38
CA TYR A 32 4.14 22.91 11.87
C TYR A 32 3.11 22.51 12.92
N SER A 33 2.21 21.63 12.56
CA SER A 33 1.15 21.13 13.45
C SER A 33 1.60 19.99 14.37
N GLY A 34 2.89 19.59 14.29
CA GLY A 34 3.43 18.46 15.03
C GLY A 34 2.96 17.08 14.52
N VAL A 35 2.35 17.02 13.34
CA VAL A 35 1.93 15.77 12.68
C VAL A 35 2.96 15.33 11.63
N GLY A 36 3.73 16.27 11.07
CA GLY A 36 4.79 15.97 10.11
C GLY A 36 4.33 15.97 8.64
N SER A 37 5.07 15.22 7.86
CA SER A 37 4.85 15.06 6.43
C SER A 37 5.27 13.67 5.98
N PHE A 38 4.79 13.21 4.82
CA PHE A 38 5.28 11.99 4.20
C PHE A 38 5.57 12.19 2.72
N LYS A 39 6.42 11.34 2.18
CA LYS A 39 6.72 11.27 0.75
C LYS A 39 6.10 10.02 0.16
N ILE A 40 5.43 10.20 -0.98
CA ILE A 40 5.00 9.09 -1.83
C ILE A 40 6.19 8.63 -2.68
N THR A 41 6.38 7.33 -2.83
CA THR A 41 7.42 6.75 -3.69
C THR A 41 7.11 6.97 -5.17
N GLU A 42 8.04 6.63 -6.04
CA GLU A 42 7.80 6.67 -7.50
C GLU A 42 6.68 5.73 -7.96
N ALA A 43 6.40 4.66 -7.20
CA ALA A 43 5.30 3.74 -7.48
C ALA A 43 3.91 4.26 -7.02
N GLY A 44 3.82 5.48 -6.49
CA GLY A 44 2.55 6.06 -6.07
C GLY A 44 2.10 5.70 -4.65
N TYR A 45 2.90 4.98 -3.88
CA TYR A 45 2.57 4.54 -2.52
C TYR A 45 3.62 4.96 -1.50
N GLY A 46 3.22 5.00 -0.24
CA GLY A 46 4.08 5.18 0.93
C GLY A 46 3.44 4.57 2.16
N THR A 47 4.08 4.72 3.31
CA THR A 47 3.47 4.38 4.60
C THR A 47 3.56 5.57 5.54
N TYR A 48 2.56 5.71 6.42
CA TYR A 48 2.56 6.77 7.40
C TYR A 48 1.90 6.32 8.71
N TYR A 49 2.44 6.84 9.81
CA TYR A 49 1.88 6.73 11.16
C TYR A 49 2.02 8.06 11.89
N SER A 50 1.02 8.38 12.72
CA SER A 50 1.11 9.47 13.67
C SER A 50 0.32 9.12 14.95
N SER A 51 0.87 9.49 16.10
CA SER A 51 0.16 9.45 17.38
C SER A 51 -0.92 10.53 17.50
N LYS A 52 -0.96 11.48 16.56
CA LYS A 52 -1.93 12.57 16.48
C LYS A 52 -2.89 12.36 15.32
N ALA A 53 -4.14 12.81 15.48
CA ALA A 53 -5.10 12.86 14.39
C ALA A 53 -4.71 13.94 13.36
N TYR A 54 -5.06 13.68 12.10
CA TYR A 54 -4.77 14.60 10.99
C TYR A 54 -5.81 14.48 9.86
N ILE A 55 -5.83 15.48 9.00
CA ILE A 55 -6.66 15.47 7.80
C ILE A 55 -5.88 14.83 6.64
N MET A 56 -6.49 13.84 5.97
CA MET A 56 -5.90 13.22 4.78
C MET A 56 -5.76 14.26 3.66
N PRO A 57 -4.54 14.46 3.12
CA PRO A 57 -4.31 15.51 2.12
C PRO A 57 -5.11 15.30 0.84
N LYS A 58 -5.36 16.40 0.12
CA LYS A 58 -6.01 16.34 -1.19
C LYS A 58 -5.21 15.47 -2.17
N GLY A 59 -5.90 14.56 -2.85
CA GLY A 59 -5.30 13.65 -3.81
C GLY A 59 -4.55 12.46 -3.18
N VAL A 60 -4.77 12.23 -1.88
CA VAL A 60 -4.22 11.08 -1.16
C VAL A 60 -5.37 10.21 -0.63
N LYS A 61 -5.15 8.91 -0.66
CA LYS A 61 -6.01 7.89 -0.03
C LYS A 61 -5.21 7.12 1.02
N GLY A 62 -5.88 6.72 2.08
CA GLY A 62 -5.31 5.90 3.15
C GLY A 62 -5.94 4.53 3.21
N TYR A 63 -5.10 3.50 3.31
CA TYR A 63 -5.53 2.10 3.36
C TYR A 63 -5.07 1.43 4.65
N THR A 64 -5.92 0.57 5.19
CA THR A 64 -5.59 -0.38 6.25
C THR A 64 -5.37 -1.76 5.66
N ILE A 65 -4.58 -2.60 6.34
CA ILE A 65 -4.38 -4.00 6.01
C ILE A 65 -4.96 -4.85 7.13
N THR A 66 -5.89 -5.74 6.80
CA THR A 66 -6.60 -6.56 7.80
C THR A 66 -6.12 -8.00 7.84
N GLY A 67 -5.24 -8.41 6.94
CA GLY A 67 -4.69 -9.75 6.86
C GLY A 67 -4.19 -10.07 5.46
N ASN A 68 -4.08 -11.36 5.15
CA ASN A 68 -3.73 -11.84 3.82
C ASN A 68 -4.60 -13.02 3.40
N GLU A 69 -4.79 -13.16 2.09
CA GLU A 69 -5.39 -14.31 1.44
C GLU A 69 -4.35 -14.95 0.52
N GLY A 70 -3.76 -16.06 0.97
CA GLY A 70 -2.61 -16.65 0.28
C GLY A 70 -1.42 -15.69 0.23
N THR A 71 -1.02 -15.28 -0.97
CA THR A 71 0.09 -14.34 -1.22
C THR A 71 -0.36 -12.89 -1.38
N SER A 72 -1.66 -12.59 -1.29
CA SER A 72 -2.21 -11.25 -1.45
C SER A 72 -2.60 -10.65 -0.10
N LEU A 73 -2.34 -9.35 0.10
CA LEU A 73 -2.79 -8.62 1.28
C LEU A 73 -4.25 -8.17 1.10
N VAL A 74 -5.01 -8.22 2.17
CA VAL A 74 -6.37 -7.67 2.22
C VAL A 74 -6.27 -6.20 2.62
N MET A 75 -6.24 -5.32 1.61
CA MET A 75 -6.22 -3.87 1.79
C MET A 75 -7.62 -3.27 1.64
N ASN A 76 -7.94 -2.32 2.52
CA ASN A 76 -9.22 -1.62 2.50
C ASN A 76 -8.97 -0.11 2.47
N GLU A 77 -9.57 0.62 1.51
CA GLU A 77 -9.59 2.08 1.53
C GLU A 77 -10.40 2.52 2.76
N ALA A 78 -9.71 3.13 3.72
CA ALA A 78 -10.29 3.54 4.98
C ALA A 78 -10.49 5.06 5.05
N TYR A 79 -9.64 5.83 4.38
CA TYR A 79 -9.64 7.29 4.45
C TYR A 79 -9.44 7.89 3.08
N ALA A 80 -10.48 8.56 2.56
CA ALA A 80 -10.39 9.37 1.34
C ALA A 80 -9.76 10.74 1.64
N ALA A 81 -9.39 11.47 0.59
CA ALA A 81 -8.92 12.85 0.69
C ALA A 81 -9.91 13.74 1.49
N GLY A 82 -9.39 14.49 2.44
CA GLY A 82 -10.19 15.34 3.35
C GLY A 82 -10.78 14.62 4.56
N ALA A 83 -10.71 13.30 4.63
CA ALA A 83 -11.15 12.55 5.80
C ALA A 83 -10.23 12.79 7.00
N VAL A 84 -10.79 12.79 8.19
CA VAL A 84 -10.00 12.81 9.43
C VAL A 84 -9.47 11.42 9.72
N VAL A 85 -8.16 11.31 9.82
CA VAL A 85 -7.47 10.09 10.25
C VAL A 85 -7.29 10.16 11.76
N PRO A 86 -7.82 9.21 12.53
CA PRO A 86 -7.67 9.17 13.98
C PRO A 86 -6.21 9.06 14.41
N ALA A 87 -5.93 9.53 15.61
CA ALA A 87 -4.65 9.31 16.29
C ALA A 87 -4.27 7.83 16.34
N LYS A 88 -2.98 7.52 16.30
CA LYS A 88 -2.42 6.16 16.39
C LYS A 88 -2.86 5.23 15.26
N THR A 89 -3.16 5.79 14.09
CA THR A 89 -3.54 5.01 12.90
C THR A 89 -2.37 4.89 11.94
N ALA A 90 -1.95 3.65 11.68
CA ALA A 90 -0.93 3.32 10.70
C ALA A 90 -1.59 3.00 9.34
N LEU A 91 -1.08 3.55 8.25
CA LEU A 91 -1.68 3.45 6.91
C LEU A 91 -0.63 3.16 5.83
N VAL A 92 -1.05 2.47 4.78
CA VAL A 92 -0.51 2.65 3.44
C VAL A 92 -1.18 3.89 2.86
N VAL A 93 -0.41 4.79 2.27
CA VAL A 93 -0.91 6.00 1.61
C VAL A 93 -0.62 5.93 0.12
N GLU A 94 -1.62 6.28 -0.70
CA GLU A 94 -1.54 6.35 -2.15
C GLU A 94 -1.70 7.79 -2.60
N GLY A 95 -0.87 8.26 -3.52
CA GLY A 95 -0.92 9.64 -4.02
C GLY A 95 -0.02 9.85 -5.23
N ALA A 96 0.16 11.11 -5.60
CA ALA A 96 1.03 11.44 -6.74
C ALA A 96 2.48 11.01 -6.47
N ALA A 97 3.07 10.31 -7.44
CA ALA A 97 4.44 9.78 -7.35
C ALA A 97 5.47 10.86 -7.03
N ASN A 98 6.41 10.53 -6.18
CA ASN A 98 7.52 11.39 -5.73
C ASN A 98 7.13 12.70 -5.03
N LYS A 99 5.84 12.87 -4.70
CA LYS A 99 5.33 14.07 -4.03
C LYS A 99 5.44 13.99 -2.51
N TYR A 100 5.77 15.13 -1.89
CA TYR A 100 5.64 15.35 -0.44
C TYR A 100 4.27 15.91 -0.11
N TYR A 101 3.71 15.46 1.00
CA TYR A 101 2.44 15.94 1.55
C TYR A 101 2.65 16.37 2.98
N THR A 102 2.39 17.66 3.26
CA THR A 102 2.37 18.20 4.62
C THR A 102 1.00 17.94 5.23
N LEU A 103 0.99 17.55 6.49
CA LEU A 103 -0.22 17.19 7.20
C LEU A 103 -0.74 18.32 8.08
N VAL A 104 -2.04 18.43 8.16
CA VAL A 104 -2.73 19.36 9.07
C VAL A 104 -3.27 18.56 10.23
N ALA A 105 -2.89 18.95 11.46
CA ALA A 105 -3.38 18.33 12.68
C ALA A 105 -4.91 18.56 12.80
N GLU A 106 -5.57 17.55 13.36
CA GLU A 106 -6.98 17.62 13.70
C GLU A 106 -7.11 17.38 15.22
N SER A 107 -7.97 18.14 15.89
CA SER A 107 -8.20 18.01 17.32
C SER A 107 -9.34 17.05 17.67
N THR A 108 -10.11 16.62 16.69
CA THR A 108 -11.26 15.74 16.91
C THR A 108 -10.76 14.34 17.29
N GLU A 109 -11.15 13.87 18.46
CA GLU A 109 -10.90 12.50 18.88
C GLU A 109 -11.87 11.56 18.14
N LEU A 110 -11.33 10.71 17.29
CA LEU A 110 -12.07 9.67 16.58
C LEU A 110 -11.50 8.30 16.89
N THR A 111 -12.36 7.31 16.92
CA THR A 111 -11.92 5.92 16.99
C THR A 111 -11.44 5.47 15.60
N PRO A 112 -10.31 4.74 15.48
CA PRO A 112 -9.87 4.18 14.22
C PRO A 112 -10.97 3.35 13.55
N ALA A 113 -11.11 3.51 12.23
CA ALA A 113 -12.17 2.87 11.44
C ALA A 113 -12.12 1.33 11.47
N ASN A 114 -10.96 0.75 11.76
CA ASN A 114 -10.76 -0.68 11.77
C ASN A 114 -9.75 -1.11 12.82
N ASN A 115 -10.25 -1.77 13.88
CA ASN A 115 -9.44 -2.33 14.95
C ASN A 115 -8.67 -3.61 14.54
N LYS A 116 -8.90 -4.12 13.32
CA LYS A 116 -8.19 -5.29 12.77
C LYS A 116 -7.00 -4.90 11.89
N ASN A 117 -6.66 -3.60 11.85
CA ASN A 117 -5.50 -3.15 11.08
C ASN A 117 -4.22 -3.82 11.59
N LYS A 118 -3.51 -4.49 10.70
CA LYS A 118 -2.23 -5.18 10.95
C LYS A 118 -1.02 -4.29 10.71
N LEU A 119 -1.25 -3.03 10.32
CA LEU A 119 -0.22 -2.02 10.24
C LEU A 119 0.02 -1.40 11.61
N HIS A 120 1.29 -1.20 11.93
CA HIS A 120 1.79 -0.58 13.17
C HIS A 120 2.82 0.50 12.82
N GLY A 121 3.14 1.36 13.77
CA GLY A 121 4.14 2.40 13.59
C GLY A 121 4.38 3.19 14.86
N SER A 122 5.32 4.11 14.80
CA SER A 122 5.69 5.01 15.90
C SER A 122 6.06 6.39 15.36
N ASP A 123 5.99 7.40 16.19
CA ASP A 123 6.45 8.76 15.85
C ASP A 123 7.97 8.85 15.82
N GLU A 124 8.65 7.98 16.55
CA GLU A 124 10.11 7.88 16.62
C GLU A 124 10.61 6.62 15.92
N ALA A 125 11.89 6.63 15.57
CA ALA A 125 12.53 5.41 15.04
C ALA A 125 12.71 4.39 16.17
N GLU A 126 12.09 3.22 16.03
CA GLU A 126 12.17 2.17 17.05
C GLU A 126 12.17 0.76 16.44
N THR A 127 12.54 -0.23 17.24
CA THR A 127 12.47 -1.62 16.84
C THR A 127 11.01 -2.08 16.76
N THR A 128 10.63 -2.71 15.65
CA THR A 128 9.28 -3.23 15.45
C THR A 128 8.91 -4.24 16.53
N TYR A 129 7.73 -4.07 17.11
CA TYR A 129 7.22 -4.95 18.15
C TYR A 129 5.70 -5.02 18.12
N VAL A 130 5.16 -6.22 18.24
CA VAL A 130 3.73 -6.49 18.46
C VAL A 130 3.64 -7.74 19.33
N ASP A 131 2.72 -7.73 20.30
CA ASP A 131 2.41 -8.93 21.07
C ASP A 131 1.84 -10.02 20.15
N GLY A 132 2.35 -11.23 20.27
CA GLY A 132 1.91 -12.36 19.47
C GLY A 132 2.90 -13.52 19.46
N THR A 133 2.46 -14.64 18.90
CA THR A 133 3.30 -15.84 18.73
C THR A 133 3.84 -15.87 17.30
N ASP A 134 5.18 -15.98 17.18
CA ASP A 134 5.89 -16.09 15.89
C ASP A 134 5.50 -14.97 14.88
N VAL A 135 5.48 -13.72 15.36
CA VAL A 135 5.17 -12.55 14.55
C VAL A 135 6.28 -12.31 13.51
N LYS A 136 5.88 -12.08 12.26
CA LYS A 136 6.77 -11.67 11.16
C LYS A 136 6.53 -10.22 10.80
N TYR A 137 7.62 -9.47 10.60
CA TYR A 137 7.60 -8.05 10.36
C TYR A 137 8.02 -7.73 8.93
N TYR A 138 7.22 -6.89 8.26
CA TYR A 138 7.40 -6.51 6.87
C TYR A 138 7.45 -4.99 6.74
N LYS A 139 8.32 -4.50 5.88
CA LYS A 139 8.39 -3.08 5.49
C LYS A 139 7.95 -2.89 4.05
N LEU A 140 7.38 -1.73 3.75
CA LEU A 140 7.11 -1.34 2.37
C LEU A 140 8.44 -1.08 1.67
N SER A 141 8.77 -1.89 0.66
CA SER A 141 10.00 -1.81 -0.12
C SER A 141 9.81 -2.48 -1.48
N TYR A 142 10.78 -2.30 -2.37
CA TYR A 142 10.85 -3.12 -3.57
C TYR A 142 11.37 -4.52 -3.23
N ASN A 143 10.96 -5.53 -4.03
CA ASN A 143 11.53 -6.88 -3.95
C ASN A 143 13.03 -6.86 -4.30
N ASN A 144 13.71 -8.00 -4.12
CA ASN A 144 15.15 -8.11 -4.39
C ASN A 144 15.51 -7.84 -5.86
N GLU A 145 14.55 -7.97 -6.79
CA GLU A 145 14.72 -7.68 -8.22
C GLU A 145 14.48 -6.19 -8.52
N GLY A 146 14.02 -5.39 -7.53
CA GLY A 146 13.81 -3.95 -7.65
C GLY A 146 12.61 -3.52 -8.52
N ASN A 147 11.74 -4.46 -8.91
CA ASN A 147 10.66 -4.19 -9.88
C ASN A 147 9.25 -4.22 -9.28
N ASN A 148 9.06 -4.80 -8.09
CA ASN A 148 7.75 -4.88 -7.44
C ASN A 148 7.76 -4.24 -6.07
N LEU A 149 6.98 -3.17 -5.89
CA LEU A 149 6.71 -2.59 -4.58
C LEU A 149 5.78 -3.50 -3.80
N GLY A 150 6.06 -3.67 -2.50
CA GLY A 150 5.27 -4.53 -1.63
C GLY A 150 5.74 -4.50 -0.19
N PHE A 151 5.12 -5.32 0.63
CA PHE A 151 5.57 -5.57 2.00
C PHE A 151 6.48 -6.78 2.01
N TYR A 152 7.76 -6.58 2.24
CA TYR A 152 8.78 -7.62 2.31
C TYR A 152 9.43 -7.65 3.69
N TRP A 153 10.00 -8.79 4.07
CA TRP A 153 10.71 -8.91 5.33
C TRP A 153 11.68 -7.76 5.54
N GLY A 154 11.55 -7.09 6.68
CA GLY A 154 12.41 -5.98 7.06
C GLY A 154 13.80 -6.43 7.51
N SER A 155 13.89 -7.68 7.98
CA SER A 155 15.09 -8.38 8.43
C SER A 155 15.02 -9.85 8.06
N GLU A 156 16.11 -10.59 8.24
CA GLU A 156 16.17 -12.01 7.93
C GLU A 156 15.09 -12.81 8.68
N ASN A 157 14.44 -13.72 7.97
CA ASN A 157 13.36 -14.57 8.49
C ASN A 157 12.16 -13.80 9.07
N GLY A 158 11.96 -12.54 8.66
CA GLY A 158 10.89 -11.68 9.17
C GLY A 158 11.10 -11.24 10.62
N ALA A 159 12.33 -11.29 11.12
CA ALA A 159 12.65 -10.81 12.46
C ALA A 159 12.42 -9.31 12.60
N ALA A 160 12.36 -8.83 13.85
CA ALA A 160 12.23 -7.41 14.15
C ALA A 160 13.37 -6.59 13.53
N PHE A 161 13.05 -5.36 13.13
CA PHE A 161 13.99 -4.41 12.53
C PHE A 161 13.72 -3.00 13.04
N THR A 162 14.67 -2.08 12.90
CA THR A 162 14.44 -0.67 13.21
C THR A 162 13.58 -0.04 12.13
N ASN A 163 12.35 0.36 12.48
CA ASN A 163 11.45 1.12 11.64
C ASN A 163 11.74 2.60 11.80
N GLY A 164 11.69 3.37 10.71
CA GLY A 164 11.90 4.82 10.76
C GLY A 164 10.73 5.57 11.40
N ALA A 165 11.01 6.76 11.94
CA ALA A 165 10.00 7.67 12.48
C ALA A 165 8.87 7.93 11.49
N HIS A 166 7.63 7.94 11.97
CA HIS A 166 6.41 8.14 11.19
C HIS A 166 6.21 7.16 10.03
N LYS A 167 6.88 6.01 10.04
CA LYS A 167 6.65 4.94 9.06
C LYS A 167 5.74 3.88 9.62
N ALA A 168 4.91 3.28 8.74
CA ALA A 168 4.17 2.09 9.11
C ALA A 168 4.87 0.83 8.60
N TYR A 169 4.77 -0.24 9.36
CA TYR A 169 5.18 -1.59 9.02
C TYR A 169 4.01 -2.56 9.20
N LEU A 170 4.06 -3.68 8.52
CA LEU A 170 3.07 -4.75 8.65
C LEU A 170 3.59 -5.80 9.61
N ALA A 171 2.74 -6.24 10.54
CA ALA A 171 3.03 -7.34 11.47
C ALA A 171 1.96 -8.42 11.31
N LEU A 172 2.38 -9.64 11.02
CA LEU A 172 1.51 -10.80 10.86
C LEU A 172 1.99 -11.92 11.79
N ASP A 173 1.06 -12.46 12.56
CA ASP A 173 1.28 -13.62 13.43
C ASP A 173 1.06 -14.94 12.66
N SER A 174 1.45 -16.06 13.26
CA SER A 174 1.31 -17.39 12.66
C SER A 174 -0.14 -17.79 12.40
N GLU A 175 -1.10 -17.21 13.12
CA GLU A 175 -2.53 -17.45 12.90
C GLU A 175 -3.05 -16.73 11.66
N THR A 176 -2.46 -15.56 11.35
CA THR A 176 -2.81 -14.76 10.19
C THR A 176 -2.05 -15.22 8.93
N LEU A 177 -0.83 -15.74 9.09
CA LEU A 177 0.00 -16.22 7.99
C LEU A 177 -0.46 -17.60 7.51
N LEU A 178 -1.19 -17.66 6.39
CA LEU A 178 -1.57 -18.90 5.72
C LEU A 178 -0.38 -19.61 5.06
N SER A 179 0.73 -18.90 4.85
CA SER A 179 2.01 -19.45 4.37
C SER A 179 3.14 -18.56 4.88
N GLN A 180 4.34 -19.11 5.03
CA GLN A 180 5.55 -18.34 5.38
C GLN A 180 6.02 -17.50 4.17
N SER A 181 5.21 -16.54 3.76
CA SER A 181 5.55 -15.66 2.64
C SER A 181 6.64 -14.67 3.05
N ARG A 182 7.70 -14.59 2.24
CA ARG A 182 8.78 -13.60 2.41
C ARG A 182 8.34 -12.19 2.03
N GLY A 183 7.17 -12.04 1.39
CA GLY A 183 6.63 -10.76 0.99
C GLY A 183 5.31 -10.86 0.24
N PHE A 184 4.68 -9.71 0.11
CA PHE A 184 3.39 -9.50 -0.53
C PHE A 184 3.52 -8.32 -1.49
N SER A 185 3.30 -8.54 -2.79
CA SER A 185 3.34 -7.48 -3.80
C SER A 185 2.12 -6.58 -3.72
N LEU A 186 2.32 -5.26 -3.84
CA LEU A 186 1.21 -4.31 -4.01
C LEU A 186 0.65 -4.31 -5.45
N ALA A 187 1.39 -4.82 -6.43
CA ALA A 187 0.91 -4.91 -7.81
C ALA A 187 -0.35 -5.78 -7.93
N ASP A 188 -0.51 -6.77 -7.07
CA ASP A 188 -1.70 -7.62 -7.01
C ASP A 188 -2.92 -6.88 -6.39
N LEU A 189 -2.70 -5.72 -5.77
CA LEU A 189 -3.73 -4.90 -5.11
C LEU A 189 -4.22 -3.75 -5.98
N ALA A 190 -3.48 -3.35 -7.01
CA ALA A 190 -3.84 -2.24 -7.91
C ALA A 190 -5.09 -2.52 -8.76
N HIS A 191 -5.57 -3.73 -8.76
CA HIS A 191 -6.83 -4.10 -9.37
C HIS A 191 -7.87 -4.26 -8.27
N GLY A 192 -8.57 -3.16 -7.98
CA GLY A 192 -9.58 -3.02 -6.96
C GLY A 192 -10.31 -4.29 -6.63
N VAL A 193 -10.45 -4.56 -5.33
CA VAL A 193 -11.29 -5.65 -4.83
C VAL A 193 -12.70 -5.46 -5.36
N THR A 194 -12.96 -6.00 -6.52
CA THR A 194 -14.29 -6.39 -6.88
C THR A 194 -14.57 -7.69 -6.13
N THR A 195 -15.49 -7.63 -5.23
CA THR A 195 -16.17 -8.80 -4.68
C THR A 195 -16.44 -9.80 -5.79
N GLY A 196 -15.73 -10.93 -5.81
CA GLY A 196 -16.05 -12.01 -6.72
C GLY A 196 -14.82 -12.57 -7.43
N ILE A 197 -14.42 -13.75 -6.96
CA ILE A 197 -13.68 -14.78 -7.71
C ILE A 197 -12.52 -14.22 -8.57
N ASN A 198 -11.41 -13.87 -7.92
CA ASN A 198 -10.12 -13.77 -8.59
C ASN A 198 -9.27 -15.00 -8.26
N THR A 199 -9.64 -16.12 -8.85
CA THR A 199 -8.69 -17.17 -9.13
C THR A 199 -8.04 -16.88 -10.47
N THR A 200 -7.13 -15.95 -10.52
CA THR A 200 -6.08 -15.99 -11.54
C THR A 200 -5.00 -16.93 -11.03
N VAL A 201 -5.28 -18.19 -11.10
CA VAL A 201 -4.23 -19.19 -11.17
C VAL A 201 -3.51 -18.95 -12.50
N LYS A 202 -2.48 -18.11 -12.50
CA LYS A 202 -1.43 -18.19 -13.49
C LYS A 202 -0.58 -19.39 -13.16
N SER A 203 -1.10 -20.56 -13.32
CA SER A 203 -0.30 -21.75 -13.54
C SER A 203 -0.36 -22.07 -15.01
N ALA A 204 0.70 -21.75 -15.69
CA ALA A 204 0.91 -22.08 -17.05
C ALA A 204 0.94 -23.61 -17.22
N THR A 205 -0.13 -24.14 -17.65
CA THR A 205 -0.18 -25.16 -18.68
C THR A 205 -1.44 -24.84 -19.45
N GLN A 206 -1.30 -24.33 -20.67
CA GLN A 206 -2.42 -24.22 -21.58
C GLN A 206 -2.97 -25.63 -21.82
N SER A 207 -3.84 -26.08 -20.95
CA SER A 207 -4.67 -27.22 -21.22
C SER A 207 -5.74 -26.71 -22.17
N ASN A 208 -5.69 -27.12 -23.41
CA ASN A 208 -6.70 -26.83 -24.45
C ASN A 208 -8.03 -27.49 -24.11
N PHE A 209 -8.65 -27.05 -23.01
CA PHE A 209 -9.95 -27.53 -22.59
C PHE A 209 -11.04 -26.74 -23.33
N ILE A 210 -11.96 -27.47 -23.93
CA ILE A 210 -13.10 -26.93 -24.63
C ILE A 210 -14.36 -27.33 -23.85
N TYR A 211 -15.23 -26.35 -23.61
CA TYR A 211 -16.49 -26.56 -22.89
C TYR A 211 -17.67 -26.07 -23.73
N ASP A 212 -18.78 -26.79 -23.67
CA ASP A 212 -20.07 -26.31 -24.19
C ASP A 212 -20.71 -25.30 -23.19
N LEU A 213 -21.81 -24.67 -23.57
CA LEU A 213 -22.52 -23.69 -22.72
C LEU A 213 -23.12 -24.30 -21.44
N ASN A 214 -23.21 -25.62 -21.37
CA ASN A 214 -23.68 -26.35 -20.18
C ASN A 214 -22.52 -26.71 -19.23
N GLY A 215 -21.28 -26.26 -19.56
CA GLY A 215 -20.09 -26.57 -18.78
C GLY A 215 -19.53 -27.97 -19.00
N ARG A 216 -20.03 -28.72 -19.97
CA ARG A 216 -19.54 -30.06 -20.30
C ARG A 216 -18.29 -29.96 -21.15
N ARG A 217 -17.23 -30.64 -20.72
CA ARG A 217 -15.96 -30.69 -21.45
C ARG A 217 -16.10 -31.54 -22.74
N ILE A 218 -15.58 -31.03 -23.83
CA ILE A 218 -15.46 -31.77 -25.11
C ILE A 218 -13.99 -31.84 -25.51
N ASN A 219 -13.65 -32.90 -26.27
CA ASN A 219 -12.24 -33.16 -26.60
C ASN A 219 -11.77 -32.44 -27.88
N SER A 220 -12.68 -32.04 -28.76
CA SER A 220 -12.36 -31.39 -30.03
C SER A 220 -13.56 -30.59 -30.53
N LEU A 221 -13.30 -29.49 -31.24
CA LEU A 221 -14.33 -28.77 -32.02
C LEU A 221 -14.58 -29.41 -33.40
N ASN A 222 -13.68 -30.30 -33.81
CA ASN A 222 -13.87 -31.02 -35.08
C ASN A 222 -14.98 -32.05 -34.92
N GLY A 223 -16.07 -31.90 -35.70
CA GLY A 223 -17.29 -32.71 -35.57
C GLY A 223 -18.22 -32.29 -34.43
N ALA A 224 -17.94 -31.19 -33.72
CA ALA A 224 -18.87 -30.65 -32.75
C ALA A 224 -20.11 -30.04 -33.42
N ALA A 225 -21.26 -30.11 -32.74
CA ALA A 225 -22.49 -29.49 -33.22
C ALA A 225 -22.31 -27.96 -33.38
N LYS A 226 -23.03 -27.35 -34.31
CA LYS A 226 -23.05 -25.90 -34.46
C LYS A 226 -23.47 -25.23 -33.16
N GLY A 227 -22.69 -24.26 -32.70
CA GLY A 227 -22.96 -23.63 -31.44
C GLY A 227 -21.77 -22.82 -30.91
N VAL A 228 -21.94 -22.26 -29.71
CA VAL A 228 -20.91 -21.51 -28.99
C VAL A 228 -20.22 -22.42 -27.99
N TYR A 229 -18.89 -22.37 -28.00
CA TYR A 229 -18.02 -23.12 -27.10
C TYR A 229 -17.07 -22.17 -26.40
N ILE A 230 -16.54 -22.56 -25.25
CA ILE A 230 -15.49 -21.83 -24.53
C ILE A 230 -14.18 -22.63 -24.66
N MET A 231 -13.18 -22.04 -25.29
CA MET A 231 -11.85 -22.62 -25.44
C MET A 231 -10.81 -21.63 -24.89
N ASN A 232 -10.03 -22.07 -23.91
CA ASN A 232 -9.02 -21.22 -23.25
C ASN A 232 -9.61 -19.89 -22.70
N GLY A 233 -10.86 -19.94 -22.19
CA GLY A 233 -11.55 -18.76 -21.67
C GLY A 233 -12.16 -17.85 -22.75
N GLN A 234 -12.02 -18.16 -24.04
CA GLN A 234 -12.57 -17.38 -25.14
C GLN A 234 -13.77 -18.09 -25.81
N LYS A 235 -14.73 -17.29 -26.27
CA LYS A 235 -15.87 -17.80 -27.03
C LYS A 235 -15.45 -18.17 -28.46
N VAL A 236 -15.78 -19.38 -28.89
CA VAL A 236 -15.56 -19.90 -30.26
C VAL A 236 -16.88 -20.30 -30.83
N LEU A 237 -17.21 -19.83 -32.04
CA LEU A 237 -18.43 -20.19 -32.76
C LEU A 237 -18.11 -21.30 -33.77
N VAL A 238 -18.76 -22.45 -33.63
CA VAL A 238 -18.77 -23.53 -34.62
C VAL A 238 -20.00 -23.32 -35.53
N LYS A 239 -19.76 -23.09 -36.84
CA LYS A 239 -20.78 -22.81 -37.84
C LYS A 239 -21.26 -24.09 -38.55
#